data_a51334b93a031d777b383ff1c8f48884
#
_entry.id   a51334b93a031d777b383ff1c8f48884
#
_cell.length_a   1.000
_cell.length_b   1.000
_cell.length_c   1.000
_cell.angle_alpha   90.00
_cell.angle_beta   90.00
_cell.angle_gamma   90.00
#
_symmetry.space_group_name_H-M   'P 1'
#
loop_
_entity.id
_entity.type
_entity.pdbx_description
1 polymer ?
#
loop_
_entity_poly.entity_id
_entity_poly.type
_entity_poly.pdbx_seq_one_letter_code
_entity_poly.pdbx_strand_id
1 'polypeptide(L)'
;MVGIWKATGSHPKGCDPFSFKEGKSLKRIDKLVRSFVNEAMSEGFELFLSPETEVLRDLSQINDDVVFFQAKGGGLFKLRRDYTATIVEFYNKNPSDTLRVWYSGFVYRYDQTGQIQNTFQLGLEIVPYNSPQDSFVVLKVLIESVLNSLTDKLLIEVGDSRVIERCIQHVPKKFRKKLLELVDRKDVSELEFFASLNNLDLKDVLKLVEASFTKRSVNQLKEFELDPSIEREIVELVEFLSKYPGVTVEIDFSLARTVEEYDGPTFILFDLKDPALIAAGGRYRVNENTLGVGGTIFVEERTWSR
;
A
#
# COMPACT_ATOMS: atom_id res chain seq x y z
N MET A 1 -41.55 -16.69 13.66
CA MET A 1 -40.71 -17.88 13.92
C MET A 1 -39.33 -17.59 13.34
N VAL A 2 -38.37 -17.26 14.20
CA VAL A 2 -37.00 -16.97 13.80
C VAL A 2 -36.26 -18.30 13.80
N GLY A 3 -35.90 -18.79 12.62
CA GLY A 3 -35.15 -20.05 12.48
C GLY A 3 -33.69 -19.82 12.85
N ILE A 4 -33.26 -20.41 13.96
CA ILE A 4 -31.85 -20.48 14.37
C ILE A 4 -31.15 -21.48 13.46
N TRP A 5 -30.26 -21.02 12.58
CA TRP A 5 -29.36 -21.87 11.83
C TRP A 5 -28.30 -22.43 12.78
N LYS A 6 -28.41 -23.69 13.15
CA LYS A 6 -27.30 -24.46 13.71
C LYS A 6 -26.39 -24.88 12.56
N ALA A 7 -25.26 -24.21 12.42
CA ALA A 7 -24.18 -24.69 11.56
C ALA A 7 -23.51 -25.88 12.25
N THR A 8 -23.86 -27.10 11.83
CA THR A 8 -23.08 -28.32 12.11
C THR A 8 -22.14 -28.54 10.92
N GLY A 9 -20.99 -27.92 10.96
CA GLY A 9 -19.91 -28.17 10.01
C GLY A 9 -18.59 -28.03 10.76
N SER A 10 -17.75 -29.07 10.72
CA SER A 10 -16.41 -29.06 11.25
C SER A 10 -15.60 -27.96 10.52
N HIS A 11 -15.32 -26.86 11.19
CA HIS A 11 -14.44 -25.84 10.67
C HIS A 11 -13.03 -26.42 10.48
N PRO A 12 -12.35 -26.14 9.35
CA PRO A 12 -10.93 -26.40 9.26
C PRO A 12 -10.22 -25.63 10.38
N LYS A 13 -9.39 -26.34 11.15
CA LYS A 13 -8.58 -25.73 12.22
C LYS A 13 -7.67 -24.67 11.57
N GLY A 14 -7.99 -23.40 11.73
CA GLY A 14 -7.09 -22.34 11.26
C GLY A 14 -7.61 -20.91 11.17
N CYS A 15 -8.92 -20.67 11.15
CA CYS A 15 -9.43 -19.31 11.07
C CYS A 15 -10.62 -19.14 12.00
N ASP A 16 -10.36 -18.83 13.25
CA ASP A 16 -11.36 -18.17 14.11
C ASP A 16 -11.18 -16.65 13.89
N PRO A 17 -12.06 -15.96 13.14
CA PRO A 17 -11.96 -14.53 12.89
C PRO A 17 -12.11 -13.70 14.17
N PHE A 18 -12.39 -14.32 15.30
CA PHE A 18 -12.56 -13.67 16.60
C PHE A 18 -11.59 -14.17 17.69
N SER A 19 -10.57 -14.96 17.36
CA SER A 19 -9.55 -15.34 18.34
C SER A 19 -8.59 -14.19 18.65
N PHE A 20 -9.10 -13.10 19.24
CA PHE A 20 -8.27 -12.11 19.90
C PHE A 20 -7.61 -12.77 21.10
N LYS A 21 -6.41 -13.31 20.91
CA LYS A 21 -5.61 -13.80 22.02
C LYS A 21 -5.21 -12.61 22.89
N GLU A 22 -5.83 -12.56 24.05
CA GLU A 22 -5.49 -11.77 25.25
C GLU A 22 -5.57 -10.24 25.14
N GLY A 23 -6.15 -9.59 26.14
CA GLY A 23 -6.45 -8.16 26.25
C GLY A 23 -5.27 -7.16 26.10
N LYS A 24 -4.05 -7.63 25.88
CA LYS A 24 -2.90 -6.79 25.51
C LYS A 24 -2.95 -6.34 24.06
N SER A 25 -3.37 -7.21 23.13
CA SER A 25 -3.50 -6.92 21.71
C SER A 25 -4.55 -5.83 21.45
N LEU A 26 -5.73 -5.96 22.05
CA LEU A 26 -6.81 -4.97 21.92
C LEU A 26 -6.41 -3.58 22.42
N LYS A 27 -5.66 -3.49 23.54
CA LYS A 27 -5.17 -2.20 24.05
C LYS A 27 -4.18 -1.52 23.11
N ARG A 28 -3.35 -2.30 22.39
CA ARG A 28 -2.41 -1.75 21.41
C ARG A 28 -3.14 -1.24 20.17
N ILE A 29 -4.12 -1.99 19.67
CA ILE A 29 -4.95 -1.58 18.53
C ILE A 29 -5.73 -0.31 18.89
N ASP A 30 -6.40 -0.26 20.07
CA ASP A 30 -7.10 0.94 20.53
C ASP A 30 -6.15 2.16 20.60
N LYS A 31 -4.95 1.96 21.13
CA LYS A 31 -3.94 3.02 21.21
C LYS A 31 -3.52 3.51 19.82
N LEU A 32 -3.32 2.58 18.85
CA LEU A 32 -2.99 2.93 17.48
C LEU A 32 -4.11 3.72 16.82
N VAL A 33 -5.34 3.22 16.88
CA VAL A 33 -6.50 3.89 16.28
C VAL A 33 -6.64 5.31 16.83
N ARG A 34 -6.55 5.49 18.14
CA ARG A 34 -6.62 6.82 18.78
C ARG A 34 -5.48 7.72 18.34
N SER A 35 -4.25 7.20 18.33
CA SER A 35 -3.09 7.97 17.87
C SER A 35 -3.28 8.42 16.43
N PHE A 36 -3.66 7.49 15.52
CA PHE A 36 -3.88 7.78 14.12
C PHE A 36 -4.97 8.84 13.91
N VAL A 37 -6.12 8.70 14.57
CA VAL A 37 -7.21 9.66 14.43
C VAL A 37 -6.81 11.03 14.94
N ASN A 38 -6.12 11.12 16.09
CA ASN A 38 -5.66 12.39 16.63
C ASN A 38 -4.66 13.08 15.71
N GLU A 39 -3.66 12.34 15.19
CA GLU A 39 -2.68 12.89 14.26
C GLU A 39 -3.33 13.32 12.93
N ALA A 40 -4.21 12.51 12.36
CA ALA A 40 -4.92 12.86 11.14
C ALA A 40 -5.77 14.12 11.32
N MET A 41 -6.54 14.21 12.41
CA MET A 41 -7.37 15.38 12.69
C MET A 41 -6.53 16.64 12.97
N SER A 42 -5.38 16.51 13.65
CA SER A 42 -4.47 17.64 13.91
C SER A 42 -3.88 18.22 12.61
N GLU A 43 -3.72 17.38 11.59
CA GLU A 43 -3.26 17.77 10.26
C GLU A 43 -4.42 18.17 9.31
N GLY A 44 -5.65 18.31 9.84
CA GLY A 44 -6.81 18.80 9.09
C GLY A 44 -7.44 17.77 8.15
N PHE A 45 -7.24 16.47 8.39
CA PHE A 45 -7.96 15.44 7.64
C PHE A 45 -9.36 15.24 8.20
N GLU A 46 -10.32 15.03 7.31
CA GLU A 46 -11.72 14.74 7.62
C GLU A 46 -12.03 13.25 7.43
N LEU A 47 -13.00 12.74 8.19
CA LEU A 47 -13.41 11.34 8.06
C LEU A 47 -14.13 11.07 6.76
N PHE A 48 -13.60 10.14 5.97
CA PHE A 48 -14.25 9.61 4.78
C PHE A 48 -15.03 8.33 5.11
N LEU A 49 -16.35 8.41 5.01
CA LEU A 49 -17.21 7.25 5.19
C LEU A 49 -17.63 6.72 3.83
N SER A 50 -17.31 5.48 3.55
CA SER A 50 -17.76 4.78 2.36
C SER A 50 -18.46 3.47 2.71
N PRO A 51 -19.44 3.03 1.89
CA PRO A 51 -20.06 1.72 2.05
C PRO A 51 -19.04 0.58 1.97
N GLU A 52 -19.26 -0.50 2.71
CA GLU A 52 -18.44 -1.72 2.56
C GLU A 52 -18.80 -2.51 1.29
N THR A 53 -19.99 -2.26 0.76
CA THR A 53 -20.51 -2.93 -0.43
C THR A 53 -20.80 -1.94 -1.53
N GLU A 54 -20.42 -2.27 -2.75
CA GLU A 54 -20.64 -1.48 -3.94
C GLU A 54 -21.42 -2.28 -4.97
N VAL A 55 -22.31 -1.61 -5.73
CA VAL A 55 -23.05 -2.28 -6.83
C VAL A 55 -22.06 -2.62 -7.95
N LEU A 56 -21.98 -3.88 -8.29
CA LEU A 56 -21.18 -4.35 -9.42
C LEU A 56 -22.01 -4.17 -10.71
N ARG A 57 -21.69 -3.13 -11.48
CA ARG A 57 -22.41 -2.78 -12.72
C ARG A 57 -21.84 -3.43 -13.96
N ASP A 58 -20.56 -3.76 -13.92
CA ASP A 58 -19.84 -4.33 -15.05
C ASP A 58 -18.99 -5.51 -14.58
N LEU A 59 -19.21 -6.66 -15.20
CA LEU A 59 -18.47 -7.89 -14.90
C LEU A 59 -16.98 -7.80 -15.28
N SER A 60 -16.61 -6.87 -16.16
CA SER A 60 -15.20 -6.62 -16.48
C SER A 60 -14.40 -6.07 -15.29
N GLN A 61 -15.09 -5.58 -14.26
CA GLN A 61 -14.48 -5.12 -13.01
C GLN A 61 -14.11 -6.27 -12.05
N ILE A 62 -14.46 -7.51 -12.39
CA ILE A 62 -14.11 -8.68 -11.59
C ILE A 62 -12.70 -9.12 -11.97
N ASN A 63 -11.76 -8.82 -11.11
CA ASN A 63 -10.41 -9.38 -11.13
C ASN A 63 -10.36 -10.60 -10.22
N ASP A 64 -9.27 -11.37 -10.27
CA ASP A 64 -9.10 -12.61 -9.49
C ASP A 64 -9.21 -12.42 -7.96
N ASP A 65 -8.99 -11.20 -7.47
CA ASP A 65 -9.00 -10.85 -6.04
C ASP A 65 -10.28 -10.13 -5.57
N VAL A 66 -11.25 -9.84 -6.46
CA VAL A 66 -12.49 -9.14 -6.11
C VAL A 66 -13.50 -10.08 -5.48
N VAL A 67 -13.86 -9.84 -4.24
CA VAL A 67 -14.92 -10.55 -3.55
C VAL A 67 -16.28 -9.98 -3.96
N PHE A 68 -17.14 -10.78 -4.57
CA PHE A 68 -18.48 -10.37 -4.99
C PHE A 68 -19.55 -11.40 -4.59
N PHE A 69 -20.79 -10.93 -4.52
CA PHE A 69 -21.94 -11.78 -4.18
C PHE A 69 -23.21 -11.27 -4.87
N GLN A 70 -24.18 -12.18 -4.97
CA GLN A 70 -25.51 -11.84 -5.47
C GLN A 70 -26.45 -11.58 -4.29
N ALA A 71 -27.11 -10.42 -4.30
CA ALA A 71 -28.15 -10.13 -3.34
C ALA A 71 -29.44 -10.88 -3.67
N LYS A 72 -30.31 -11.07 -2.68
CA LYS A 72 -31.59 -11.82 -2.80
C LYS A 72 -32.51 -11.27 -3.90
N GLY A 73 -32.39 -10.01 -4.29
CA GLY A 73 -33.12 -9.38 -5.39
C GLY A 73 -32.45 -9.51 -6.77
N GLY A 74 -31.40 -10.31 -6.91
CA GLY A 74 -30.69 -10.56 -8.18
C GLY A 74 -29.59 -9.56 -8.52
N GLY A 75 -29.44 -8.46 -7.78
CA GLY A 75 -28.33 -7.51 -7.98
C GLY A 75 -26.99 -8.10 -7.58
N LEU A 76 -25.95 -7.77 -8.32
CA LEU A 76 -24.57 -8.13 -8.00
C LEU A 76 -23.90 -7.00 -7.21
N PHE A 77 -23.15 -7.37 -6.19
CA PHE A 77 -22.41 -6.48 -5.33
C PHE A 77 -20.99 -7.00 -5.16
N LYS A 78 -20.04 -6.07 -4.98
CA LYS A 78 -18.68 -6.38 -4.57
C LYS A 78 -18.40 -5.81 -3.17
N LEU A 79 -17.55 -6.48 -2.41
CA LEU A 79 -16.99 -5.91 -1.18
C LEU A 79 -15.86 -4.94 -1.54
N ARG A 80 -15.68 -3.92 -0.71
CA ARG A 80 -14.61 -2.94 -0.87
C ARG A 80 -13.25 -3.63 -0.86
N ARG A 81 -12.51 -3.50 -1.95
CA ARG A 81 -11.18 -4.06 -2.15
C ARG A 81 -10.08 -3.16 -1.59
N ASP A 82 -10.24 -1.85 -1.71
CA ASP A 82 -9.36 -0.82 -1.14
C ASP A 82 -10.12 0.52 -1.05
N TYR A 83 -9.57 1.42 -0.23
CA TYR A 83 -10.17 2.74 -0.06
C TYR A 83 -9.73 3.73 -1.13
N THR A 84 -8.49 3.64 -1.60
CA THR A 84 -7.94 4.58 -2.60
C THR A 84 -8.78 4.59 -3.87
N ALA A 85 -9.15 3.40 -4.39
CA ALA A 85 -10.01 3.31 -5.58
C ALA A 85 -11.39 3.96 -5.36
N THR A 86 -11.98 3.77 -4.18
CA THR A 86 -13.27 4.39 -3.83
C THR A 86 -13.14 5.92 -3.74
N ILE A 87 -12.03 6.43 -3.16
CA ILE A 87 -11.76 7.87 -3.05
C ILE A 87 -11.49 8.48 -4.42
N VAL A 88 -10.73 7.80 -5.27
CA VAL A 88 -10.48 8.19 -6.66
C VAL A 88 -11.79 8.28 -7.45
N GLU A 89 -12.66 7.27 -7.32
CA GLU A 89 -13.98 7.30 -7.97
C GLU A 89 -14.84 8.46 -7.48
N PHE A 90 -14.84 8.73 -6.16
CA PHE A 90 -15.55 9.85 -5.57
C PHE A 90 -15.02 11.20 -6.09
N TYR A 91 -13.69 11.39 -6.10
CA TYR A 91 -13.05 12.59 -6.62
C TYR A 91 -13.37 12.83 -8.10
N ASN A 92 -13.27 11.81 -8.93
CA ASN A 92 -13.57 11.94 -10.36
C ASN A 92 -15.04 12.32 -10.65
N LYS A 93 -15.95 12.04 -9.73
CA LYS A 93 -17.34 12.51 -9.79
C LYS A 93 -17.50 13.95 -9.27
N ASN A 94 -16.59 14.42 -8.43
CA ASN A 94 -16.62 15.72 -7.77
C ASN A 94 -15.26 16.43 -7.86
N PRO A 95 -14.74 16.74 -9.06
CA PRO A 95 -13.35 17.16 -9.26
C PRO A 95 -13.03 18.59 -8.78
N SER A 96 -14.01 19.34 -8.32
CA SER A 96 -13.82 20.68 -7.74
C SER A 96 -13.37 20.65 -6.27
N ASP A 97 -13.49 19.52 -5.62
CA ASP A 97 -13.20 19.39 -4.19
C ASP A 97 -11.74 18.99 -3.97
N THR A 98 -11.08 19.64 -3.01
CA THR A 98 -9.83 19.12 -2.47
C THR A 98 -10.16 18.16 -1.36
N LEU A 99 -9.82 16.89 -1.56
CA LEU A 99 -10.02 15.86 -0.54
C LEU A 99 -8.75 15.77 0.31
N ARG A 100 -8.92 15.97 1.61
CA ARG A 100 -7.92 15.69 2.63
C ARG A 100 -8.61 14.82 3.68
N VAL A 101 -8.55 13.51 3.46
CA VAL A 101 -9.43 12.58 4.15
C VAL A 101 -8.66 11.44 4.81
N TRP A 102 -9.18 10.96 5.95
CA TRP A 102 -8.76 9.73 6.58
C TRP A 102 -9.92 8.73 6.63
N TYR A 103 -9.59 7.45 6.69
CA TYR A 103 -10.56 6.36 6.75
C TYR A 103 -10.12 5.26 7.70
N SER A 104 -11.09 4.45 8.15
CA SER A 104 -10.85 3.21 8.87
C SER A 104 -11.89 2.15 8.50
N GLY A 105 -11.48 0.91 8.36
CA GLY A 105 -12.39 -0.21 8.12
C GLY A 105 -11.74 -1.37 7.39
N PHE A 106 -12.56 -2.39 7.10
CA PHE A 106 -12.09 -3.59 6.45
C PHE A 106 -12.06 -3.44 4.92
N VAL A 107 -11.05 -4.07 4.34
CA VAL A 107 -10.95 -4.38 2.91
C VAL A 107 -10.95 -5.90 2.73
N TYR A 108 -11.46 -6.37 1.59
CA TYR A 108 -11.70 -7.79 1.35
C TYR A 108 -11.11 -8.20 0.01
N ARG A 109 -10.34 -9.29 0.01
CA ARG A 109 -9.72 -9.84 -1.20
C ARG A 109 -9.74 -11.35 -1.17
N TYR A 110 -9.75 -12.00 -2.32
CA TYR A 110 -9.40 -13.41 -2.40
C TYR A 110 -7.88 -13.56 -2.31
N ASP A 111 -7.43 -14.55 -1.54
CA ASP A 111 -6.05 -14.99 -1.58
C ASP A 111 -5.81 -15.98 -2.75
N GLN A 112 -4.55 -16.42 -2.89
CA GLN A 112 -4.17 -17.38 -3.93
C GLN A 112 -4.88 -18.74 -3.83
N THR A 113 -5.50 -19.05 -2.70
CA THR A 113 -6.27 -20.28 -2.45
C THR A 113 -7.77 -20.09 -2.70
N GLY A 114 -8.21 -18.87 -3.05
CA GLY A 114 -9.61 -18.50 -3.22
C GLY A 114 -10.36 -18.28 -1.90
N GLN A 115 -9.66 -18.14 -0.78
CA GLN A 115 -10.28 -17.80 0.50
C GLN A 115 -10.37 -16.28 0.65
N ILE A 116 -11.47 -15.83 1.28
CA ILE A 116 -11.64 -14.40 1.57
C ILE A 116 -10.72 -14.01 2.72
N GLN A 117 -9.82 -13.08 2.43
CA GLN A 117 -9.01 -12.40 3.43
C GLN A 117 -9.59 -11.02 3.68
N ASN A 118 -9.60 -10.62 4.95
CA ASN A 118 -9.96 -9.26 5.34
C ASN A 118 -8.80 -8.62 6.11
N THR A 119 -8.54 -7.37 5.83
CA THR A 119 -7.52 -6.57 6.54
C THR A 119 -8.16 -5.29 7.03
N PHE A 120 -8.04 -5.01 8.33
CA PHE A 120 -8.45 -3.71 8.86
C PHE A 120 -7.38 -2.67 8.51
N GLN A 121 -7.81 -1.56 7.94
CA GLN A 121 -6.95 -0.48 7.47
C GLN A 121 -7.26 0.83 8.17
N LEU A 122 -6.20 1.58 8.50
CA LEU A 122 -6.26 2.99 8.85
C LEU A 122 -5.46 3.74 7.80
N GLY A 123 -6.08 4.62 7.06
CA GLY A 123 -5.39 5.30 5.97
C GLY A 123 -5.84 6.73 5.77
N LEU A 124 -5.08 7.46 4.97
CA LEU A 124 -5.33 8.85 4.65
C LEU A 124 -4.91 9.16 3.22
N GLU A 125 -5.62 10.11 2.60
CA GLU A 125 -5.43 10.51 1.20
C GLU A 125 -5.54 12.02 1.05
N ILE A 126 -4.71 12.59 0.17
CA ILE A 126 -4.80 13.96 -0.31
C ILE A 126 -4.95 13.92 -1.83
N VAL A 127 -6.04 14.50 -2.33
CA VAL A 127 -6.35 14.62 -3.76
C VAL A 127 -6.95 16.00 -4.03
N PRO A 128 -6.41 16.78 -4.96
CA PRO A 128 -5.18 16.54 -5.73
C PRO A 128 -3.90 16.70 -4.89
N TYR A 129 -2.84 16.02 -5.31
CA TYR A 129 -1.49 16.26 -4.84
C TYR A 129 -0.97 17.58 -5.41
N ASN A 130 -0.47 18.48 -4.56
CA ASN A 130 -0.03 19.80 -4.98
C ASN A 130 1.47 20.03 -4.81
N SER A 131 2.09 19.38 -3.84
CA SER A 131 3.50 19.60 -3.52
C SER A 131 4.10 18.48 -2.68
N PRO A 132 5.45 18.38 -2.56
CA PRO A 132 6.11 17.42 -1.67
C PRO A 132 5.62 17.45 -0.22
N GLN A 133 5.14 18.61 0.25
CA GLN A 133 4.56 18.77 1.57
C GLN A 133 3.38 17.86 1.83
N ASP A 134 2.58 17.54 0.81
CA ASP A 134 1.46 16.62 0.95
C ASP A 134 1.95 15.21 1.30
N SER A 135 3.05 14.75 0.68
CA SER A 135 3.71 13.48 1.03
C SER A 135 4.26 13.51 2.46
N PHE A 136 4.85 14.63 2.87
CA PHE A 136 5.42 14.76 4.21
C PHE A 136 4.35 14.71 5.29
N VAL A 137 3.20 15.33 5.05
CA VAL A 137 2.07 15.30 5.98
C VAL A 137 1.49 13.89 6.10
N VAL A 138 1.31 13.18 4.98
CA VAL A 138 0.86 11.78 5.00
C VAL A 138 1.83 10.92 5.82
N LEU A 139 3.13 11.00 5.52
CA LEU A 139 4.16 10.25 6.24
C LEU A 139 4.23 10.63 7.73
N LYS A 140 4.12 11.92 8.06
CA LYS A 140 4.09 12.38 9.44
C LYS A 140 3.01 11.66 10.23
N VAL A 141 1.76 11.68 9.76
CA VAL A 141 0.64 11.03 10.45
C VAL A 141 0.89 9.54 10.65
N LEU A 142 1.38 8.84 9.61
CA LEU A 142 1.67 7.40 9.70
C LEU A 142 2.79 7.12 10.72
N ILE A 143 3.91 7.84 10.63
CA ILE A 143 5.08 7.64 11.48
C ILE A 143 4.75 7.93 12.94
N GLU A 144 4.16 9.09 13.23
CA GLU A 144 3.83 9.50 14.61
C GLU A 144 2.78 8.55 15.22
N SER A 145 1.79 8.13 14.43
CA SER A 145 0.81 7.14 14.90
C SER A 145 1.45 5.82 15.31
N VAL A 146 2.40 5.33 14.52
CA VAL A 146 3.09 4.06 14.78
C VAL A 146 4.10 4.19 15.92
N LEU A 147 4.95 5.22 15.91
CA LEU A 147 5.94 5.44 16.97
C LEU A 147 5.28 5.68 18.34
N ASN A 148 4.14 6.38 18.38
CA ASN A 148 3.42 6.63 19.61
C ASN A 148 2.67 5.41 20.17
N SER A 149 2.45 4.35 19.37
CA SER A 149 1.55 3.26 19.76
C SER A 149 2.13 1.85 19.65
N LEU A 150 3.01 1.60 18.69
CA LEU A 150 3.38 0.24 18.30
C LEU A 150 4.83 -0.12 18.56
N THR A 151 5.71 0.70 18.06
CA THR A 151 7.17 0.46 18.11
C THR A 151 7.90 1.78 18.30
N ASP A 152 9.11 1.71 18.82
CA ASP A 152 10.02 2.84 18.95
C ASP A 152 11.09 2.87 17.85
N LYS A 153 11.05 1.90 16.93
CA LYS A 153 12.03 1.77 15.83
C LYS A 153 11.38 1.34 14.53
N LEU A 154 11.45 2.20 13.53
CA LEU A 154 10.93 1.96 12.18
C LEU A 154 12.07 1.85 11.16
N LEU A 155 11.93 0.94 10.23
CA LEU A 155 12.59 0.98 8.95
C LEU A 155 11.60 1.52 7.92
N ILE A 156 12.01 2.54 7.18
CA ILE A 156 11.23 3.09 6.07
C ILE A 156 12.03 2.87 4.79
N GLU A 157 11.50 2.03 3.92
CA GLU A 157 12.01 1.89 2.56
C GLU A 157 11.32 2.91 1.66
N VAL A 158 12.12 3.71 0.96
CA VAL A 158 11.67 4.72 0.01
C VAL A 158 12.01 4.26 -1.40
N GLY A 159 11.03 4.20 -2.27
CA GLY A 159 11.18 3.95 -3.69
C GLY A 159 10.65 5.11 -4.54
N ASP A 160 10.71 4.92 -5.85
CA ASP A 160 10.03 5.82 -6.80
C ASP A 160 9.62 5.02 -8.03
N SER A 161 8.32 4.98 -8.30
CA SER A 161 7.75 4.21 -9.40
C SER A 161 8.25 4.65 -10.78
N ARG A 162 8.62 5.93 -10.94
CA ARG A 162 9.16 6.47 -12.19
C ARG A 162 10.52 5.86 -12.57
N VAL A 163 11.29 5.43 -11.57
CA VAL A 163 12.60 4.81 -11.80
C VAL A 163 12.44 3.44 -12.43
N ILE A 164 11.60 2.58 -11.85
CA ILE A 164 11.36 1.26 -12.44
C ILE A 164 10.60 1.35 -13.76
N GLU A 165 9.65 2.29 -13.90
CA GLU A 165 8.93 2.50 -15.14
C GLU A 165 9.90 2.86 -16.30
N ARG A 166 10.89 3.72 -16.03
CA ARG A 166 11.96 4.02 -16.98
C ARG A 166 12.74 2.78 -17.39
N CYS A 167 13.09 1.92 -16.43
CA CYS A 167 13.82 0.68 -16.72
C CYS A 167 13.02 -0.32 -17.56
N ILE A 168 11.69 -0.32 -17.47
CA ILE A 168 10.83 -1.27 -18.20
C ILE A 168 10.09 -0.66 -19.40
N GLN A 169 10.27 0.64 -19.71
CA GLN A 169 9.52 1.32 -20.78
C GLN A 169 9.68 0.65 -22.14
N HIS A 170 10.85 0.07 -22.43
CA HIS A 170 11.16 -0.64 -23.66
C HIS A 170 10.65 -2.09 -23.70
N VAL A 171 10.21 -2.62 -22.53
CA VAL A 171 9.67 -3.98 -22.43
C VAL A 171 8.25 -4.02 -22.95
N PRO A 172 7.90 -4.96 -23.86
CA PRO A 172 6.53 -5.10 -24.36
C PRO A 172 5.51 -5.30 -23.24
N LYS A 173 4.37 -4.60 -23.33
CA LYS A 173 3.32 -4.58 -22.27
C LYS A 173 2.94 -5.96 -21.76
N LYS A 174 2.82 -6.96 -22.66
CA LYS A 174 2.46 -8.35 -22.30
C LYS A 174 3.40 -9.00 -21.29
N PHE A 175 4.64 -8.53 -21.17
CA PHE A 175 5.64 -9.08 -20.24
C PHE A 175 5.77 -8.29 -18.94
N ARG A 176 5.28 -7.03 -18.88
CA ARG A 176 5.52 -6.13 -17.76
C ARG A 176 4.97 -6.65 -16.44
N LYS A 177 3.74 -7.19 -16.44
CA LYS A 177 3.13 -7.74 -15.22
C LYS A 177 4.02 -8.83 -14.61
N LYS A 178 4.41 -9.83 -15.42
CA LYS A 178 5.29 -10.92 -14.94
C LYS A 178 6.65 -10.41 -14.50
N LEU A 179 7.21 -9.45 -15.23
CA LEU A 179 8.49 -8.84 -14.89
C LEU A 179 8.42 -8.14 -13.53
N LEU A 180 7.39 -7.33 -13.27
CA LEU A 180 7.20 -6.63 -12.00
C LEU A 180 7.02 -7.60 -10.83
N GLU A 181 6.33 -8.73 -11.03
CA GLU A 181 6.23 -9.80 -10.02
C GLU A 181 7.59 -10.39 -9.66
N LEU A 182 8.48 -10.58 -10.66
CA LEU A 182 9.83 -11.09 -10.44
C LEU A 182 10.73 -10.06 -9.73
N VAL A 183 10.60 -8.80 -10.09
CA VAL A 183 11.31 -7.68 -9.44
C VAL A 183 10.88 -7.58 -7.97
N ASP A 184 9.59 -7.66 -7.67
CA ASP A 184 9.08 -7.61 -6.29
C ASP A 184 9.61 -8.77 -5.43
N ARG A 185 9.80 -9.95 -6.04
CA ARG A 185 10.43 -11.10 -5.37
C ARG A 185 11.94 -10.98 -5.23
N LYS A 186 12.55 -10.03 -5.94
CA LYS A 186 14.01 -9.88 -6.02
C LYS A 186 14.72 -11.14 -6.49
N ASP A 187 14.10 -11.90 -7.39
CA ASP A 187 14.61 -13.16 -7.89
C ASP A 187 15.46 -12.94 -9.15
N VAL A 188 16.75 -12.64 -8.94
CA VAL A 188 17.72 -12.36 -10.01
C VAL A 188 17.78 -13.52 -11.00
N SER A 189 17.80 -14.76 -10.52
CA SER A 189 17.93 -15.95 -11.37
C SER A 189 16.71 -16.12 -12.30
N GLU A 190 15.51 -15.96 -11.75
CA GLU A 190 14.28 -16.00 -12.56
C GLU A 190 14.20 -14.82 -13.52
N LEU A 191 14.69 -13.63 -13.14
CA LEU A 191 14.76 -12.46 -14.02
C LEU A 191 15.69 -12.70 -15.23
N GLU A 192 16.88 -13.24 -14.99
CA GLU A 192 17.84 -13.60 -16.05
C GLU A 192 17.28 -14.67 -16.99
N PHE A 193 16.65 -15.71 -16.43
CA PHE A 193 15.98 -16.74 -17.20
C PHE A 193 14.84 -16.18 -18.05
N PHE A 194 14.01 -15.33 -17.45
CA PHE A 194 12.90 -14.67 -18.12
C PHE A 194 13.39 -13.77 -19.26
N ALA A 195 14.46 -13.00 -19.05
CA ALA A 195 15.11 -12.17 -20.07
C ALA A 195 15.59 -13.01 -21.25
N SER A 196 16.33 -14.10 -20.96
CA SER A 196 16.85 -15.01 -21.99
C SER A 196 15.74 -15.66 -22.81
N LEU A 197 14.71 -16.21 -22.14
CA LEU A 197 13.60 -16.90 -22.79
C LEU A 197 12.81 -15.99 -23.74
N ASN A 198 12.68 -14.70 -23.40
CA ASN A 198 11.87 -13.75 -24.14
C ASN A 198 12.70 -12.75 -24.99
N ASN A 199 14.03 -12.94 -25.04
CA ASN A 199 14.97 -12.06 -25.72
C ASN A 199 14.80 -10.58 -25.32
N LEU A 200 14.77 -10.32 -24.01
CA LEU A 200 14.62 -8.99 -23.44
C LEU A 200 15.96 -8.47 -22.90
N ASP A 201 16.21 -7.17 -23.10
CA ASP A 201 17.31 -6.49 -22.40
C ASP A 201 16.80 -5.98 -21.05
N LEU A 202 17.21 -6.60 -19.95
CA LEU A 202 16.81 -6.26 -18.59
C LEU A 202 17.97 -5.77 -17.72
N LYS A 203 19.05 -5.28 -18.32
CA LYS A 203 20.25 -4.84 -17.57
C LYS A 203 19.95 -3.82 -16.48
N ASP A 204 19.13 -2.81 -16.81
CA ASP A 204 18.78 -1.77 -15.85
C ASP A 204 17.89 -2.30 -14.73
N VAL A 205 16.99 -3.23 -15.05
CA VAL A 205 16.14 -3.91 -14.05
C VAL A 205 16.97 -4.77 -13.11
N LEU A 206 17.90 -5.56 -13.66
CA LEU A 206 18.82 -6.38 -12.85
C LEU A 206 19.66 -5.52 -11.92
N LYS A 207 20.20 -4.40 -12.43
CA LYS A 207 20.94 -3.42 -11.62
C LYS A 207 20.11 -2.87 -10.46
N LEU A 208 18.81 -2.57 -10.68
CA LEU A 208 17.91 -2.12 -9.60
C LEU A 208 17.73 -3.20 -8.54
N VAL A 209 17.50 -4.44 -8.94
CA VAL A 209 17.29 -5.56 -8.02
C VAL A 209 18.58 -5.88 -7.26
N GLU A 210 19.73 -5.94 -7.92
CA GLU A 210 21.02 -6.16 -7.28
C GLU A 210 21.37 -5.07 -6.26
N ALA A 211 21.09 -3.79 -6.59
CA ALA A 211 21.28 -2.68 -5.67
C ALA A 211 20.42 -2.81 -4.41
N SER A 212 19.29 -3.52 -4.47
CA SER A 212 18.43 -3.75 -3.32
C SER A 212 19.03 -4.67 -2.25
N PHE A 213 20.06 -5.44 -2.57
CA PHE A 213 20.77 -6.32 -1.62
C PHE A 213 21.94 -5.62 -0.91
N THR A 214 22.27 -4.39 -1.27
CA THR A 214 23.34 -3.62 -0.66
C THR A 214 22.78 -2.51 0.24
N LYS A 215 23.61 -1.93 1.11
CA LYS A 215 23.19 -0.76 1.91
C LYS A 215 22.81 0.39 0.99
N ARG A 216 21.58 0.82 1.11
CA ARG A 216 20.91 1.75 0.21
C ARG A 216 20.86 3.14 0.83
N SER A 217 21.67 4.04 0.33
CA SER A 217 21.73 5.42 0.79
C SER A 217 21.57 6.40 -0.38
N VAL A 218 21.31 7.65 -0.07
CA VAL A 218 21.21 8.75 -1.05
C VAL A 218 22.44 8.83 -1.98
N ASN A 219 23.62 8.39 -1.52
CA ASN A 219 24.84 8.41 -2.34
C ASN A 219 24.78 7.45 -3.54
N GLN A 220 23.94 6.43 -3.49
CA GLN A 220 23.73 5.46 -4.57
C GLN A 220 22.82 5.98 -5.68
N LEU A 221 22.08 7.07 -5.45
CA LEU A 221 21.21 7.68 -6.47
C LEU A 221 21.98 8.03 -7.75
N LYS A 222 23.23 8.44 -7.63
CA LYS A 222 24.10 8.79 -8.76
C LYS A 222 24.38 7.64 -9.72
N GLU A 223 24.21 6.41 -9.25
CA GLU A 223 24.42 5.21 -10.07
C GLU A 223 23.28 4.96 -11.08
N PHE A 224 22.13 5.61 -10.89
CA PHE A 224 20.92 5.37 -11.68
C PHE A 224 20.62 6.44 -12.72
N GLU A 225 21.49 7.48 -12.85
CA GLU A 225 21.30 8.57 -13.83
C GLU A 225 19.87 9.13 -13.81
N LEU A 226 19.36 9.41 -12.62
CA LEU A 226 17.99 9.88 -12.44
C LEU A 226 17.80 11.28 -13.03
N ASP A 227 16.55 11.58 -13.40
CA ASP A 227 16.16 12.97 -13.66
C ASP A 227 16.42 13.80 -12.37
N PRO A 228 17.05 14.99 -12.51
CA PRO A 228 17.38 15.84 -11.36
C PRO A 228 16.18 16.23 -10.48
N SER A 229 14.96 16.23 -11.06
CA SER A 229 13.76 16.49 -10.29
C SER A 229 13.39 15.30 -9.40
N ILE A 230 13.54 14.07 -9.92
CA ILE A 230 13.31 12.83 -9.16
C ILE A 230 14.35 12.71 -8.05
N GLU A 231 15.62 12.92 -8.37
CA GLU A 231 16.70 12.87 -7.36
C GLU A 231 16.43 13.85 -6.21
N ARG A 232 16.08 15.09 -6.53
CA ARG A 232 15.76 16.12 -5.54
C ARG A 232 14.60 15.71 -4.65
N GLU A 233 13.51 15.23 -5.24
CA GLU A 233 12.30 14.82 -4.51
C GLU A 233 12.60 13.68 -3.52
N ILE A 234 13.42 12.71 -3.93
CA ILE A 234 13.86 11.61 -3.06
C ILE A 234 14.77 12.13 -1.93
N VAL A 235 15.73 13.01 -2.25
CA VAL A 235 16.63 13.59 -1.26
C VAL A 235 15.84 14.35 -0.19
N GLU A 236 14.91 15.22 -0.60
CA GLU A 236 14.05 15.98 0.31
C GLU A 236 13.22 15.06 1.21
N LEU A 237 12.70 13.95 0.65
CA LEU A 237 11.93 12.97 1.38
C LEU A 237 12.80 12.24 2.43
N VAL A 238 14.00 11.80 2.06
CA VAL A 238 14.94 11.14 2.97
C VAL A 238 15.40 12.08 4.07
N GLU A 239 15.67 13.35 3.75
CA GLU A 239 16.02 14.38 4.73
C GLU A 239 14.87 14.65 5.71
N PHE A 240 13.63 14.67 5.22
CA PHE A 240 12.46 14.79 6.08
C PHE A 240 12.34 13.62 7.05
N LEU A 241 12.42 12.39 6.56
CA LEU A 241 12.30 11.17 7.35
C LEU A 241 13.42 11.01 8.38
N SER A 242 14.63 11.41 8.02
CA SER A 242 15.81 11.33 8.90
C SER A 242 15.75 12.23 10.14
N LYS A 243 14.79 13.15 10.21
CA LYS A 243 14.54 13.99 11.39
C LYS A 243 13.83 13.26 12.52
N TYR A 244 13.22 12.12 12.24
CA TYR A 244 12.47 11.36 13.24
C TYR A 244 13.38 10.44 14.05
N PRO A 245 13.48 10.63 15.38
CA PRO A 245 14.20 9.69 16.23
C PRO A 245 13.60 8.28 16.13
N GLY A 246 14.46 7.27 15.98
CA GLY A 246 13.99 5.88 15.85
C GLY A 246 13.61 5.44 14.44
N VAL A 247 13.71 6.33 13.45
CA VAL A 247 13.49 5.99 12.03
C VAL A 247 14.83 5.71 11.35
N THR A 248 14.94 4.58 10.70
CA THR A 248 15.99 4.24 9.74
C THR A 248 15.42 4.34 8.34
N VAL A 249 16.10 5.03 7.43
CA VAL A 249 15.64 5.18 6.04
C VAL A 249 16.57 4.41 5.12
N GLU A 250 15.99 3.62 4.23
CA GLU A 250 16.70 2.94 3.14
C GLU A 250 16.02 3.26 1.80
N ILE A 251 16.81 3.29 0.71
CA ILE A 251 16.29 3.53 -0.63
C ILE A 251 16.19 2.19 -1.36
N ASP A 252 15.02 1.90 -1.94
CA ASP A 252 14.77 0.70 -2.71
C ASP A 252 13.92 0.98 -3.96
N PHE A 253 14.58 1.13 -5.10
CA PHE A 253 13.89 1.33 -6.37
C PHE A 253 13.31 0.05 -6.97
N SER A 254 13.56 -1.10 -6.38
CA SER A 254 12.92 -2.36 -6.76
C SER A 254 11.54 -2.57 -6.11
N LEU A 255 11.03 -1.59 -5.37
CA LEU A 255 9.65 -1.59 -4.86
C LEU A 255 8.67 -1.46 -6.04
N ALA A 256 8.43 -2.59 -6.71
CA ALA A 256 7.67 -2.65 -7.96
C ALA A 256 6.16 -2.87 -7.75
N ARG A 257 5.71 -2.98 -6.50
CA ARG A 257 4.31 -3.23 -6.19
C ARG A 257 3.45 -2.13 -6.78
N THR A 258 2.58 -2.52 -7.71
CA THR A 258 1.57 -1.62 -8.31
C THR A 258 2.13 -0.40 -9.08
N VAL A 259 3.27 -0.55 -9.77
CA VAL A 259 3.86 0.53 -10.61
C VAL A 259 2.83 1.16 -11.56
N GLU A 260 1.84 0.41 -12.01
CA GLU A 260 0.78 0.93 -12.89
C GLU A 260 -0.13 1.97 -12.19
N GLU A 261 -0.20 1.96 -10.86
CA GLU A 261 -1.05 2.86 -10.07
C GLU A 261 -0.26 4.05 -9.49
N TYR A 262 1.05 3.89 -9.23
CA TYR A 262 1.89 4.94 -8.65
C TYR A 262 2.56 5.81 -9.72
N ASP A 263 2.75 7.09 -9.38
CA ASP A 263 3.47 8.07 -10.20
C ASP A 263 4.32 8.98 -9.30
N GLY A 264 5.43 8.45 -8.83
CA GLY A 264 6.37 9.16 -7.97
C GLY A 264 6.85 8.37 -6.78
N PRO A 265 7.23 9.07 -5.68
CA PRO A 265 7.73 8.45 -4.47
C PRO A 265 6.74 7.45 -3.87
N THR A 266 7.27 6.31 -3.47
CA THR A 266 6.58 5.26 -2.73
C THR A 266 7.31 4.97 -1.44
N PHE A 267 6.62 4.43 -0.44
CA PHE A 267 7.22 4.09 0.83
C PHE A 267 6.57 2.86 1.46
N ILE A 268 7.38 2.14 2.22
CA ILE A 268 6.94 1.02 3.06
C ILE A 268 7.55 1.18 4.45
N LEU A 269 6.74 0.96 5.48
CA LEU A 269 7.15 1.04 6.88
C LEU A 269 7.16 -0.36 7.49
N PHE A 270 8.27 -0.71 8.11
CA PHE A 270 8.44 -1.96 8.85
C PHE A 270 8.80 -1.71 10.31
N ASP A 271 8.41 -2.61 11.20
CA ASP A 271 8.97 -2.67 12.54
C ASP A 271 10.41 -3.20 12.47
N LEU A 272 11.39 -2.43 12.95
CA LEU A 272 12.78 -2.88 12.92
C LEU A 272 13.06 -4.01 13.90
N LYS A 273 12.24 -4.18 14.94
CA LYS A 273 12.37 -5.24 15.95
C LYS A 273 11.73 -6.55 15.53
N ASP A 274 10.66 -6.47 14.76
CA ASP A 274 9.95 -7.63 14.21
C ASP A 274 9.58 -7.24 12.77
N PRO A 275 10.33 -7.67 11.73
CA PRO A 275 10.22 -7.17 10.36
C PRO A 275 8.86 -7.52 9.75
N ALA A 276 7.81 -6.92 10.32
CA ALA A 276 6.45 -6.96 9.84
C ALA A 276 6.13 -5.69 9.06
N LEU A 277 5.45 -5.83 7.94
CA LEU A 277 4.87 -4.70 7.21
C LEU A 277 3.82 -4.00 8.09
N ILE A 278 4.04 -2.73 8.37
CA ILE A 278 3.11 -1.91 9.16
C ILE A 278 2.27 -1.02 8.26
N ALA A 279 2.92 -0.30 7.33
CA ALA A 279 2.23 0.65 6.47
C ALA A 279 2.88 0.71 5.09
N ALA A 280 2.12 1.14 4.11
CA ALA A 280 2.62 1.43 2.78
C ALA A 280 1.83 2.57 2.15
N GLY A 281 2.42 3.24 1.16
CA GLY A 281 1.78 4.31 0.43
C GLY A 281 2.69 4.94 -0.61
N GLY A 282 2.25 6.09 -1.10
CA GLY A 282 3.00 6.86 -2.09
C GLY A 282 2.12 7.79 -2.90
N ARG A 283 2.72 8.42 -3.90
CA ARG A 283 2.01 9.26 -4.86
C ARG A 283 1.50 8.40 -6.02
N TYR A 284 0.24 8.58 -6.39
CA TYR A 284 -0.44 7.77 -7.38
C TYR A 284 -1.22 8.62 -8.38
N ARG A 285 -1.59 8.01 -9.50
CA ARG A 285 -2.37 8.64 -10.56
C ARG A 285 -3.87 8.49 -10.30
N VAL A 286 -4.56 9.62 -10.21
CA VAL A 286 -6.02 9.69 -10.05
C VAL A 286 -6.71 9.67 -11.41
N ASN A 287 -6.18 10.47 -12.34
CA ASN A 287 -6.57 10.52 -13.76
C ASN A 287 -5.42 11.09 -14.58
N GLU A 288 -5.63 11.39 -15.86
CA GLU A 288 -4.58 11.87 -16.77
C GLU A 288 -3.88 13.16 -16.27
N ASN A 289 -4.59 14.02 -15.53
CA ASN A 289 -4.11 15.34 -15.13
C ASN A 289 -3.98 15.52 -13.61
N THR A 290 -4.33 14.50 -12.83
CA THR A 290 -4.41 14.64 -11.38
C THR A 290 -3.66 13.51 -10.70
N LEU A 291 -2.80 13.88 -9.77
CA LEU A 291 -2.14 12.97 -8.84
C LEU A 291 -2.80 13.05 -7.46
N GLY A 292 -2.71 11.98 -6.70
CA GLY A 292 -3.03 11.91 -5.30
C GLY A 292 -1.84 11.37 -4.50
N VAL A 293 -1.86 11.51 -3.20
CA VAL A 293 -0.91 10.88 -2.30
C VAL A 293 -1.63 10.34 -1.09
N GLY A 294 -1.26 9.14 -0.69
CA GLY A 294 -1.86 8.52 0.47
C GLY A 294 -1.01 7.42 1.08
N GLY A 295 -1.51 6.89 2.18
CA GLY A 295 -0.87 5.76 2.82
C GLY A 295 -1.78 5.09 3.84
N THR A 296 -1.49 3.82 4.09
CA THR A 296 -2.35 2.94 4.87
C THR A 296 -1.53 2.14 5.88
N ILE A 297 -1.98 2.13 7.13
CA ILE A 297 -1.52 1.19 8.17
C ILE A 297 -2.39 -0.07 8.07
N PHE A 298 -1.74 -1.23 8.00
CA PHE A 298 -2.37 -2.55 7.97
C PHE A 298 -2.46 -3.10 9.39
N VAL A 299 -3.68 -3.35 9.86
CA VAL A 299 -3.90 -3.92 11.19
C VAL A 299 -4.21 -5.41 11.02
N GLU A 300 -3.16 -6.21 10.99
CA GLU A 300 -3.26 -7.67 10.88
C GLU A 300 -3.04 -8.33 12.24
N GLU A 301 -3.70 -9.46 12.48
CA GLU A 301 -3.57 -10.21 13.74
C GLU A 301 -2.12 -10.63 14.01
N ARG A 302 -1.34 -10.96 12.99
CA ARG A 302 0.08 -11.36 13.10
C ARG A 302 0.98 -10.22 13.56
N THR A 303 0.63 -8.99 13.26
CA THR A 303 1.41 -7.78 13.61
C THR A 303 1.29 -7.46 15.12
N TRP A 304 0.30 -8.04 15.82
CA TRP A 304 -0.11 -7.62 17.16
C TRP A 304 -0.11 -8.72 18.22
N SER A 305 0.14 -9.96 17.82
CA SER A 305 0.02 -11.13 18.69
C SER A 305 1.27 -11.49 19.49
N ARG A 306 2.34 -10.66 19.44
CA ARG A 306 3.58 -10.91 20.19
C ARG A 306 3.86 -9.90 21.28
#